data_9680b8b7ab55e6925354a3e8c4e1da01
#
_entry.id   9680b8b7ab55e6925354a3e8c4e1da01
#
_cell.length_a   1.000
_cell.length_b   1.000
_cell.length_c   1.000
_cell.angle_alpha   90.00
_cell.angle_beta   90.00
_cell.angle_gamma   90.00
#
_symmetry.space_group_name_H-M   'P 1'
#
loop_
_entity.id
_entity.type
_entity.pdbx_description
1 polymer ?
#
loop_
_entity_poly.entity_id
_entity_poly.type
_entity_poly.pdbx_seq_one_letter_code
_entity_poly.pdbx_strand_id
1 'polypeptide(L)'
;MRSDIIKKGYARTPHRSLLRATGLRDEDFEKPFIGVANSFIEIIPGHFFLNKYSEILKDEIRKNGCVPFEFNCIGVDDGIAMGHSGMLYSLPSRELIANSIETVMNAHALDALVCMPNCDKIVPGMVMGALRVNVPTVFVSGGPMKKGYTKKGEPIDLATAFEAVGKFETKEISAEELKEIECAACPSGGSCSGMFTANSMNTLCEGMGIALKGNGTVPALTPEREELIRQVGRRICQIALDEKYKIRNIVNKKSIQNALVVDMAMGGSSNTVLHILAIAREAGVNLQIAGLNEISRKIAHIAKISPSLPNVHMEDIDRAGGLSAVINEISRRDNGLLGLDALTVTGESLGERVGASSIK
;
A
#
# COMPACT_ATOMS: atom_id res chain seq x y z
N MET A 1 19.41 17.58 -9.25
CA MET A 1 18.01 17.16 -9.08
C MET A 1 17.38 16.95 -10.45
N ARG A 2 16.49 15.99 -10.59
CA ARG A 2 15.73 15.77 -11.82
C ARG A 2 14.90 17.01 -12.18
N SER A 3 14.32 17.65 -11.16
CA SER A 3 13.54 18.88 -11.29
C SER A 3 14.34 20.11 -11.73
N ASP A 4 15.67 20.06 -11.77
CA ASP A 4 16.48 21.19 -12.26
C ASP A 4 16.16 21.56 -13.71
N ILE A 5 15.70 20.60 -14.52
CA ILE A 5 15.27 20.83 -15.91
C ILE A 5 14.12 21.86 -16.03
N ILE A 6 13.30 22.03 -14.99
CA ILE A 6 12.20 23.00 -14.94
C ILE A 6 12.48 24.20 -14.03
N LYS A 7 13.56 24.16 -13.24
CA LYS A 7 13.89 25.19 -12.23
C LYS A 7 15.06 26.07 -12.59
N LYS A 8 16.14 25.51 -13.18
CA LYS A 8 17.43 26.17 -13.31
C LYS A 8 17.62 26.89 -14.66
N GLY A 9 18.33 27.99 -14.60
CA GLY A 9 18.72 28.81 -15.77
C GLY A 9 17.67 29.82 -16.22
N TYR A 10 18.13 30.83 -17.00
CA TYR A 10 17.27 31.93 -17.44
C TYR A 10 16.15 31.46 -18.39
N ALA A 11 16.40 30.45 -19.21
CA ALA A 11 15.41 29.89 -20.14
C ALA A 11 14.21 29.23 -19.42
N ARG A 12 14.33 29.01 -18.11
CA ARG A 12 13.26 28.46 -17.26
C ARG A 12 12.47 29.54 -16.52
N THR A 13 12.66 30.79 -16.83
CA THR A 13 11.86 31.90 -16.28
C THR A 13 10.33 31.67 -16.44
N PRO A 14 9.82 31.32 -17.63
CA PRO A 14 8.37 31.03 -17.76
C PRO A 14 7.88 29.87 -16.87
N HIS A 15 8.68 28.80 -16.74
CA HIS A 15 8.36 27.67 -15.88
C HIS A 15 8.28 28.09 -14.42
N ARG A 16 9.26 28.86 -13.93
CA ARG A 16 9.24 29.40 -12.56
C ARG A 16 8.08 30.36 -12.34
N SER A 17 7.69 31.14 -13.33
CA SER A 17 6.50 32.02 -13.23
C SER A 17 5.22 31.21 -12.99
N LEU A 18 5.04 30.10 -13.70
CA LEU A 18 3.91 29.19 -13.47
C LEU A 18 3.98 28.53 -12.08
N LEU A 19 5.16 28.07 -11.67
CA LEU A 19 5.36 27.47 -10.35
C LEU A 19 5.15 28.50 -9.22
N ARG A 20 5.49 29.76 -9.40
CA ARG A 20 5.18 30.83 -8.44
C ARG A 20 3.68 31.06 -8.29
N ALA A 21 2.90 30.90 -9.36
CA ALA A 21 1.44 31.00 -9.30
C ALA A 21 0.81 29.89 -8.41
N THR A 22 1.54 28.78 -8.18
CA THR A 22 1.14 27.73 -7.22
C THR A 22 1.62 28.01 -5.79
N GLY A 23 2.26 29.16 -5.53
CA GLY A 23 2.70 29.61 -4.21
C GLY A 23 4.18 29.39 -3.91
N LEU A 24 5.01 28.91 -4.86
CA LEU A 24 6.44 28.71 -4.63
C LEU A 24 7.20 30.06 -4.51
N ARG A 25 8.18 30.07 -3.61
CA ARG A 25 9.09 31.18 -3.34
C ARG A 25 10.49 30.86 -3.85
N ASP A 26 11.40 31.83 -3.75
CA ASP A 26 12.78 31.68 -4.25
C ASP A 26 13.51 30.51 -3.59
N GLU A 27 13.38 30.35 -2.30
CA GLU A 27 14.01 29.28 -1.54
C GLU A 27 13.51 27.86 -1.92
N ASP A 28 12.33 27.74 -2.52
CA ASP A 28 11.74 26.45 -2.90
C ASP A 28 12.38 25.87 -4.17
N PHE A 29 12.93 26.73 -5.02
CA PHE A 29 13.60 26.28 -6.25
C PHE A 29 14.94 25.56 -6.00
N GLU A 30 15.49 25.67 -4.80
CA GLU A 30 16.69 24.93 -4.39
C GLU A 30 16.39 23.60 -3.70
N LYS A 31 15.12 23.31 -3.41
CA LYS A 31 14.67 22.12 -2.71
C LYS A 31 14.26 20.99 -3.67
N PRO A 32 14.32 19.71 -3.26
CA PRO A 32 13.75 18.61 -4.03
C PRO A 32 12.22 18.73 -4.16
N PHE A 33 11.69 18.38 -5.33
CA PHE A 33 10.27 18.32 -5.62
C PHE A 33 9.75 16.90 -5.45
N ILE A 34 8.86 16.69 -4.50
CA ILE A 34 8.32 15.39 -4.14
C ILE A 34 6.91 15.23 -4.72
N GLY A 35 6.69 14.25 -5.59
CA GLY A 35 5.34 13.86 -6.02
C GLY A 35 4.62 13.11 -4.90
N VAL A 36 3.37 13.47 -4.66
CA VAL A 36 2.47 12.73 -3.76
C VAL A 36 1.31 12.22 -4.60
N ALA A 37 1.39 10.95 -5.01
CA ALA A 37 0.33 10.27 -5.72
C ALA A 37 -0.73 9.80 -4.71
N ASN A 38 -1.83 10.53 -4.63
CA ASN A 38 -2.95 10.22 -3.74
C ASN A 38 -4.07 9.52 -4.53
N SER A 39 -4.71 8.54 -3.92
CA SER A 39 -5.90 7.88 -4.46
C SER A 39 -7.19 8.26 -3.72
N PHE A 40 -7.24 9.48 -3.20
CA PHE A 40 -8.46 10.02 -2.58
C PHE A 40 -9.66 9.92 -3.52
N ILE A 41 -10.73 9.33 -3.01
CA ILE A 41 -12.03 9.26 -3.65
C ILE A 41 -13.11 9.01 -2.58
N GLU A 42 -14.19 9.77 -2.59
CA GLU A 42 -15.16 9.78 -1.50
C GLU A 42 -16.00 8.49 -1.42
N ILE A 43 -16.26 7.84 -2.55
CA ILE A 43 -17.11 6.63 -2.59
C ILE A 43 -16.42 5.38 -2.02
N ILE A 44 -15.10 5.37 -1.84
CA ILE A 44 -14.37 4.18 -1.40
C ILE A 44 -14.06 4.28 0.10
N PRO A 45 -14.51 3.31 0.94
CA PRO A 45 -14.27 3.33 2.39
C PRO A 45 -12.80 3.41 2.79
N GLY A 46 -11.90 2.84 1.99
CA GLY A 46 -10.47 2.90 2.21
C GLY A 46 -9.80 4.22 1.83
N HIS A 47 -10.52 5.17 1.18
CA HIS A 47 -9.92 6.30 0.48
C HIS A 47 -10.51 7.66 0.84
N PHE A 48 -11.74 7.75 1.33
CA PHE A 48 -12.44 9.02 1.55
C PHE A 48 -11.75 9.96 2.55
N PHE A 49 -10.80 9.47 3.33
CA PHE A 49 -10.04 10.23 4.31
C PHE A 49 -8.59 10.51 3.89
N LEU A 50 -8.13 9.99 2.74
CA LEU A 50 -6.73 10.12 2.31
C LEU A 50 -6.32 11.57 2.03
N ASN A 51 -7.27 12.47 1.75
CA ASN A 51 -7.01 13.91 1.66
C ASN A 51 -6.47 14.48 2.96
N LYS A 52 -7.00 14.04 4.13
CA LYS A 52 -6.48 14.45 5.44
C LYS A 52 -5.07 13.91 5.70
N TYR A 53 -4.81 12.69 5.29
CA TYR A 53 -3.49 12.07 5.41
C TYR A 53 -2.46 12.74 4.48
N SER A 54 -2.88 13.15 3.29
CA SER A 54 -1.98 13.88 2.39
C SER A 54 -1.59 15.25 2.94
N GLU A 55 -2.49 15.95 3.64
CA GLU A 55 -2.13 17.20 4.32
C GLU A 55 -1.06 16.97 5.40
N ILE A 56 -1.24 15.95 6.26
CA ILE A 56 -0.24 15.57 7.27
C ILE A 56 1.13 15.26 6.61
N LEU A 57 1.09 14.48 5.53
CA LEU A 57 2.28 14.11 4.77
C LEU A 57 2.99 15.32 4.16
N LYS A 58 2.23 16.19 3.47
CA LYS A 58 2.77 17.39 2.82
C LYS A 58 3.38 18.36 3.82
N ASP A 59 2.74 18.53 4.97
CA ASP A 59 3.26 19.38 6.04
C ASP A 59 4.59 18.84 6.58
N GLU A 60 4.68 17.51 6.76
CA GLU A 60 5.92 16.90 7.23
C GLU A 60 7.03 16.99 6.16
N ILE A 61 6.70 16.82 4.87
CA ILE A 61 7.65 17.01 3.76
C ILE A 61 8.19 18.45 3.75
N ARG A 62 7.33 19.46 3.90
CA ARG A 62 7.76 20.88 3.97
C ARG A 62 8.68 21.15 5.15
N LYS A 63 8.35 20.63 6.34
CA LYS A 63 9.17 20.75 7.56
C LYS A 63 10.56 20.15 7.38
N ASN A 64 10.69 19.13 6.54
CA ASN A 64 11.96 18.46 6.26
C ASN A 64 12.67 18.99 4.99
N GLY A 65 12.32 20.19 4.53
CA GLY A 65 13.07 20.93 3.52
C GLY A 65 12.82 20.49 2.07
N CYS A 66 11.72 19.82 1.78
CA CYS A 66 11.30 19.44 0.43
C CYS A 66 9.99 20.15 0.04
N VAL A 67 9.66 20.15 -1.24
CA VAL A 67 8.44 20.75 -1.78
C VAL A 67 7.50 19.64 -2.27
N PRO A 68 6.35 19.37 -1.62
CA PRO A 68 5.39 18.37 -2.06
C PRO A 68 4.46 18.91 -3.14
N PHE A 69 4.20 18.08 -4.16
CA PHE A 69 3.18 18.30 -5.17
C PHE A 69 2.24 17.10 -5.21
N GLU A 70 1.04 17.30 -4.70
CA GLU A 70 -0.01 16.28 -4.72
C GLU A 70 -0.71 16.24 -6.07
N PHE A 71 -0.98 15.03 -6.53
CA PHE A 71 -1.88 14.75 -7.65
C PHE A 71 -2.69 13.49 -7.37
N ASN A 72 -3.92 13.45 -7.89
CA ASN A 72 -4.82 12.32 -7.68
C ASN A 72 -4.70 11.28 -8.79
N CYS A 73 -4.73 10.02 -8.37
CA CYS A 73 -5.04 8.87 -9.22
C CYS A 73 -6.50 8.47 -9.05
N ILE A 74 -7.07 7.84 -10.08
CA ILE A 74 -8.40 7.23 -9.98
C ILE A 74 -8.40 6.00 -9.07
N GLY A 75 -9.58 5.55 -8.67
CA GLY A 75 -9.77 4.29 -7.96
C GLY A 75 -11.10 3.64 -8.29
N VAL A 76 -11.15 2.32 -8.25
CA VAL A 76 -12.38 1.51 -8.30
C VAL A 76 -12.40 0.65 -7.06
N ASP A 77 -13.52 0.63 -6.36
CA ASP A 77 -13.75 -0.28 -5.25
C ASP A 77 -14.34 -1.60 -5.78
N ASP A 78 -13.57 -2.67 -5.66
CA ASP A 78 -14.00 -3.98 -6.12
C ASP A 78 -15.23 -4.48 -5.35
N GLY A 79 -15.33 -4.18 -4.05
CA GLY A 79 -16.48 -4.57 -3.22
C GLY A 79 -17.78 -3.92 -3.69
N ILE A 80 -17.76 -2.62 -4.01
CA ILE A 80 -18.92 -1.88 -4.53
C ILE A 80 -19.23 -2.27 -5.98
N ALA A 81 -18.20 -2.58 -6.78
CA ALA A 81 -18.37 -2.97 -8.18
C ALA A 81 -18.78 -4.45 -8.38
N MET A 82 -18.67 -5.27 -7.33
CA MET A 82 -18.93 -6.71 -7.38
C MET A 82 -20.41 -7.02 -7.69
N GLY A 83 -20.64 -8.03 -8.53
CA GLY A 83 -21.98 -8.50 -8.88
C GLY A 83 -22.70 -7.73 -9.99
N HIS A 84 -22.07 -6.69 -10.58
CA HIS A 84 -22.61 -5.96 -11.72
C HIS A 84 -21.52 -5.57 -12.73
N SER A 85 -21.91 -4.92 -13.84
CA SER A 85 -21.00 -4.54 -14.95
C SER A 85 -19.85 -3.62 -14.52
N GLY A 86 -19.95 -2.93 -13.39
CA GLY A 86 -18.86 -2.11 -12.82
C GLY A 86 -17.57 -2.89 -12.60
N MET A 87 -17.64 -4.19 -12.33
CA MET A 87 -16.47 -5.04 -12.13
C MET A 87 -15.55 -5.14 -13.36
N LEU A 88 -16.08 -4.89 -14.57
CA LEU A 88 -15.31 -4.85 -15.81
C LEU A 88 -14.26 -3.71 -15.83
N TYR A 89 -14.44 -2.69 -15.00
CA TYR A 89 -13.54 -1.54 -14.90
C TYR A 89 -12.45 -1.71 -13.82
N SER A 90 -12.59 -2.70 -12.93
CA SER A 90 -11.68 -2.92 -11.82
C SER A 90 -10.24 -3.16 -12.31
N LEU A 91 -9.98 -4.25 -13.04
CA LEU A 91 -8.62 -4.58 -13.49
C LEU A 91 -8.04 -3.56 -14.49
N PRO A 92 -8.79 -3.01 -15.46
CA PRO A 92 -8.27 -1.96 -16.35
C PRO A 92 -7.83 -0.69 -15.60
N SER A 93 -8.44 -0.35 -14.46
CA SER A 93 -8.06 0.81 -13.67
C SER A 93 -6.61 0.74 -13.18
N ARG A 94 -6.05 -0.45 -12.94
CA ARG A 94 -4.66 -0.67 -12.55
C ARG A 94 -3.68 -0.04 -13.55
N GLU A 95 -3.91 -0.25 -14.86
CA GLU A 95 -3.07 0.32 -15.92
C GLU A 95 -3.24 1.83 -16.03
N LEU A 96 -4.46 2.35 -15.87
CA LEU A 96 -4.72 3.80 -15.89
C LEU A 96 -4.01 4.50 -14.73
N ILE A 97 -3.98 3.90 -13.55
CA ILE A 97 -3.27 4.40 -12.39
C ILE A 97 -1.76 4.44 -12.66
N ALA A 98 -1.18 3.36 -13.19
CA ALA A 98 0.23 3.30 -13.55
C ALA A 98 0.60 4.37 -14.58
N ASN A 99 -0.20 4.52 -15.64
CA ASN A 99 -0.02 5.53 -16.69
C ASN A 99 -0.13 6.96 -16.13
N SER A 100 -1.06 7.20 -15.22
CA SER A 100 -1.24 8.51 -14.57
C SER A 100 0.00 8.93 -13.80
N ILE A 101 0.56 8.06 -12.97
CA ILE A 101 1.77 8.32 -12.20
C ILE A 101 2.96 8.56 -13.13
N GLU A 102 3.17 7.69 -14.10
CA GLU A 102 4.25 7.82 -15.08
C GLU A 102 4.18 9.15 -15.81
N THR A 103 2.98 9.54 -16.25
CA THR A 103 2.75 10.78 -16.99
C THR A 103 3.07 12.00 -16.14
N VAL A 104 2.48 12.12 -14.95
CA VAL A 104 2.66 13.30 -14.09
C VAL A 104 4.09 13.45 -13.62
N MET A 105 4.69 12.36 -13.14
CA MET A 105 6.07 12.37 -12.62
C MET A 105 7.10 12.70 -13.70
N ASN A 106 6.91 12.21 -14.93
CA ASN A 106 7.82 12.45 -16.03
C ASN A 106 7.63 13.85 -16.66
N ALA A 107 6.38 14.25 -16.90
CA ALA A 107 6.08 15.56 -17.48
C ALA A 107 6.56 16.72 -16.61
N HIS A 108 6.47 16.60 -15.30
CA HIS A 108 6.85 17.66 -14.34
C HIS A 108 8.23 17.43 -13.70
N ALA A 109 8.95 16.37 -14.10
CA ALA A 109 10.31 16.06 -13.67
C ALA A 109 10.47 16.05 -12.14
N LEU A 110 9.52 15.46 -11.39
CA LEU A 110 9.58 15.38 -9.93
C LEU A 110 10.69 14.44 -9.46
N ASP A 111 11.39 14.78 -8.37
CA ASP A 111 12.64 14.13 -7.94
C ASP A 111 12.41 12.80 -7.21
N ALA A 112 11.35 12.71 -6.42
CA ALA A 112 10.98 11.52 -5.65
C ALA A 112 9.46 11.39 -5.53
N LEU A 113 8.96 10.25 -5.06
CA LEU A 113 7.54 9.91 -5.06
C LEU A 113 7.11 9.32 -3.72
N VAL A 114 5.97 9.77 -3.20
CA VAL A 114 5.20 9.03 -2.20
C VAL A 114 3.91 8.55 -2.85
N CYS A 115 3.62 7.26 -2.72
CA CYS A 115 2.36 6.65 -3.15
C CYS A 115 1.45 6.39 -1.94
N MET A 116 0.20 6.87 -2.03
CA MET A 116 -0.82 6.71 -0.99
C MET A 116 -2.01 5.88 -1.50
N PRO A 117 -1.83 4.56 -1.69
CA PRO A 117 -2.91 3.65 -2.07
C PRO A 117 -3.62 3.08 -0.84
N ASN A 118 -4.74 2.39 -1.06
CA ASN A 118 -5.30 1.50 -0.02
C ASN A 118 -6.14 0.32 -0.55
N CYS A 119 -6.52 0.28 -1.84
CA CYS A 119 -7.47 -0.72 -2.36
C CYS A 119 -6.87 -1.60 -3.48
N ASP A 120 -7.61 -2.63 -3.86
CA ASP A 120 -7.23 -3.82 -4.63
C ASP A 120 -6.33 -3.56 -5.83
N LYS A 121 -6.79 -2.78 -6.81
CA LYS A 121 -6.06 -2.50 -8.06
C LYS A 121 -5.19 -1.25 -7.96
N ILE A 122 -5.47 -0.43 -6.94
CA ILE A 122 -4.79 0.85 -6.74
C ILE A 122 -3.35 0.61 -6.25
N VAL A 123 -3.17 -0.27 -5.24
CA VAL A 123 -1.83 -0.59 -4.73
C VAL A 123 -0.91 -1.10 -5.85
N PRO A 124 -1.25 -2.16 -6.59
CA PRO A 124 -0.37 -2.65 -7.64
C PRO A 124 -0.22 -1.67 -8.80
N GLY A 125 -1.25 -0.90 -9.15
CA GLY A 125 -1.18 0.16 -10.16
C GLY A 125 -0.15 1.23 -9.81
N MET A 126 -0.14 1.68 -8.55
CA MET A 126 0.85 2.64 -8.07
C MET A 126 2.27 2.05 -8.04
N VAL A 127 2.43 0.77 -7.65
CA VAL A 127 3.75 0.10 -7.69
C VAL A 127 4.27 0.03 -9.12
N MET A 128 3.42 -0.35 -10.09
CA MET A 128 3.79 -0.38 -11.51
C MET A 128 4.19 1.00 -12.02
N GLY A 129 3.40 2.05 -11.73
CA GLY A 129 3.71 3.43 -12.13
C GLY A 129 5.02 3.92 -11.52
N ALA A 130 5.26 3.68 -10.24
CA ALA A 130 6.51 4.03 -9.56
C ALA A 130 7.72 3.33 -10.21
N LEU A 131 7.59 2.04 -10.56
CA LEU A 131 8.64 1.28 -11.24
C LEU A 131 8.96 1.83 -12.63
N ARG A 132 7.96 2.30 -13.39
CA ARG A 132 8.17 2.94 -14.69
C ARG A 132 8.97 4.24 -14.55
N VAL A 133 8.65 5.05 -13.56
CA VAL A 133 9.35 6.33 -13.28
C VAL A 133 10.75 6.11 -12.73
N ASN A 134 10.93 5.12 -11.86
CA ASN A 134 12.20 4.72 -11.23
C ASN A 134 12.93 5.85 -10.51
N VAL A 135 12.25 6.52 -9.59
CA VAL A 135 12.81 7.51 -8.64
C VAL A 135 12.77 6.93 -7.21
N PRO A 136 13.46 7.56 -6.24
CA PRO A 136 13.26 7.22 -4.82
C PRO A 136 11.79 7.30 -4.46
N THR A 137 11.25 6.20 -3.90
CA THR A 137 9.80 6.07 -3.68
C THR A 137 9.51 5.39 -2.35
N VAL A 138 8.53 5.93 -1.61
CA VAL A 138 8.00 5.32 -0.38
C VAL A 138 6.49 5.13 -0.52
N PHE A 139 6.00 3.97 -0.08
CA PHE A 139 4.58 3.66 -0.03
C PHE A 139 4.04 3.84 1.39
N VAL A 140 2.84 4.39 1.50
CA VAL A 140 2.07 4.44 2.73
C VAL A 140 0.60 4.21 2.43
N SER A 141 0.05 3.10 2.93
CA SER A 141 -1.38 2.79 2.78
C SER A 141 -2.25 3.58 3.75
N GLY A 142 -3.53 3.73 3.43
CA GLY A 142 -4.52 4.29 4.36
C GLY A 142 -4.74 3.41 5.61
N GLY A 143 -4.38 2.15 5.55
CA GLY A 143 -4.53 1.17 6.62
C GLY A 143 -5.82 0.35 6.52
N PRO A 144 -5.86 -0.84 7.17
CA PRO A 144 -7.06 -1.66 7.28
C PRO A 144 -8.11 -1.01 8.19
N MET A 145 -9.39 -1.23 7.90
CA MET A 145 -10.45 -0.90 8.85
C MET A 145 -10.44 -1.89 10.01
N LYS A 146 -11.05 -1.46 11.11
CA LYS A 146 -11.34 -2.36 12.23
C LYS A 146 -12.48 -3.30 11.88
N LYS A 147 -12.53 -4.48 12.52
CA LYS A 147 -13.67 -5.39 12.42
C LYS A 147 -14.91 -4.78 13.07
N GLY A 148 -16.08 -5.16 12.58
CA GLY A 148 -17.36 -4.85 13.20
C GLY A 148 -17.75 -5.87 14.28
N TYR A 149 -18.85 -5.60 14.97
CA TYR A 149 -19.40 -6.51 15.97
C TYR A 149 -20.93 -6.52 15.90
N THR A 150 -21.52 -7.71 16.00
CA THR A 150 -22.97 -7.85 16.23
C THR A 150 -23.34 -7.35 17.62
N LYS A 151 -24.63 -7.13 17.89
CA LYS A 151 -25.14 -6.82 19.24
C LYS A 151 -24.78 -7.89 20.29
N LYS A 152 -24.52 -9.12 19.86
CA LYS A 152 -24.06 -10.21 20.71
C LYS A 152 -22.54 -10.20 20.97
N GLY A 153 -21.81 -9.25 20.36
CA GLY A 153 -20.35 -9.13 20.49
C GLY A 153 -19.56 -10.07 19.57
N GLU A 154 -20.19 -10.69 18.58
CA GLU A 154 -19.52 -11.54 17.61
C GLU A 154 -18.81 -10.67 16.57
N PRO A 155 -17.53 -10.93 16.24
CA PRO A 155 -16.82 -10.17 15.22
C PRO A 155 -17.38 -10.45 13.84
N ILE A 156 -17.55 -9.40 13.05
CA ILE A 156 -18.07 -9.47 11.67
C ILE A 156 -17.29 -8.53 10.76
N ASP A 157 -17.36 -8.81 9.48
CA ASP A 157 -16.70 -8.02 8.43
C ASP A 157 -17.50 -8.05 7.11
N LEU A 158 -16.91 -7.53 6.03
CA LEU A 158 -17.53 -7.54 4.72
C LEU A 158 -17.85 -8.96 4.20
N ALA A 159 -17.03 -9.98 4.52
CA ALA A 159 -17.31 -11.36 4.14
C ALA A 159 -18.60 -11.85 4.81
N THR A 160 -18.77 -11.53 6.09
CA THR A 160 -20.00 -11.83 6.83
C THR A 160 -21.22 -11.19 6.17
N ALA A 161 -21.09 -9.94 5.66
CA ALA A 161 -22.19 -9.27 4.96
C ALA A 161 -22.57 -9.99 3.65
N PHE A 162 -21.59 -10.48 2.88
CA PHE A 162 -21.85 -11.28 1.68
C PHE A 162 -22.52 -12.61 2.02
N GLU A 163 -22.06 -13.32 3.06
CA GLU A 163 -22.68 -14.56 3.52
C GLU A 163 -24.09 -14.36 4.03
N ALA A 164 -24.36 -13.22 4.68
CA ALA A 164 -25.68 -12.88 5.21
C ALA A 164 -26.75 -12.76 4.11
N VAL A 165 -26.38 -12.34 2.90
CA VAL A 165 -27.31 -12.31 1.75
C VAL A 165 -27.82 -13.73 1.45
N GLY A 166 -26.92 -14.72 1.35
CA GLY A 166 -27.30 -16.11 1.13
C GLY A 166 -28.15 -16.69 2.27
N LYS A 167 -27.79 -16.41 3.53
CA LYS A 167 -28.56 -16.83 4.70
C LYS A 167 -29.96 -16.20 4.73
N PHE A 168 -30.10 -14.97 4.27
CA PHE A 168 -31.40 -14.33 4.18
C PHE A 168 -32.27 -14.95 3.07
N GLU A 169 -31.70 -15.24 1.90
CA GLU A 169 -32.40 -15.92 0.80
C GLU A 169 -32.88 -17.30 1.20
N THR A 170 -32.11 -18.05 2.01
CA THR A 170 -32.48 -19.35 2.53
C THR A 170 -33.36 -19.30 3.80
N LYS A 171 -33.72 -18.06 4.25
CA LYS A 171 -34.54 -17.79 5.46
C LYS A 171 -33.91 -18.29 6.77
N GLU A 172 -32.59 -18.35 6.83
CA GLU A 172 -31.85 -18.72 8.04
C GLU A 172 -31.71 -17.53 9.00
N ILE A 173 -31.75 -16.29 8.48
CA ILE A 173 -31.76 -15.06 9.27
C ILE A 173 -32.94 -14.16 8.91
N SER A 174 -33.37 -13.32 9.85
CA SER A 174 -34.44 -12.36 9.67
C SER A 174 -33.95 -11.09 8.94
N ALA A 175 -34.89 -10.25 8.49
CA ALA A 175 -34.57 -8.95 7.89
C ALA A 175 -33.89 -8.00 8.90
N GLU A 176 -34.25 -8.11 10.18
CA GLU A 176 -33.64 -7.34 11.26
C GLU A 176 -32.19 -7.75 11.49
N GLU A 177 -31.88 -9.05 11.46
CA GLU A 177 -30.49 -9.56 11.57
C GLU A 177 -29.66 -9.17 10.34
N LEU A 178 -30.21 -9.28 9.13
CA LEU A 178 -29.55 -8.81 7.92
C LEU A 178 -29.21 -7.33 8.02
N LYS A 179 -30.16 -6.51 8.50
CA LYS A 179 -29.95 -5.06 8.68
C LYS A 179 -28.91 -4.76 9.75
N GLU A 180 -28.86 -5.53 10.81
CA GLU A 180 -27.84 -5.41 11.85
C GLU A 180 -26.44 -5.64 11.26
N ILE A 181 -26.25 -6.71 10.48
CA ILE A 181 -24.97 -7.03 9.83
C ILE A 181 -24.58 -5.93 8.85
N GLU A 182 -25.51 -5.47 7.99
CA GLU A 182 -25.29 -4.37 7.05
C GLU A 182 -24.72 -3.11 7.75
N CYS A 183 -25.29 -2.75 8.90
CA CYS A 183 -24.88 -1.55 9.62
C CYS A 183 -23.56 -1.70 10.39
N ALA A 184 -23.17 -2.92 10.74
CA ALA A 184 -22.06 -3.16 11.66
C ALA A 184 -20.81 -3.76 10.99
N ALA A 185 -20.93 -4.38 9.81
CA ALA A 185 -19.84 -5.11 9.16
C ALA A 185 -18.64 -4.21 8.75
N CYS A 186 -18.90 -2.96 8.41
CA CYS A 186 -17.87 -1.98 8.00
C CYS A 186 -17.95 -0.72 8.88
N PRO A 187 -17.43 -0.76 10.13
CA PRO A 187 -17.70 0.27 11.13
C PRO A 187 -16.87 1.55 10.96
N SER A 188 -15.86 1.56 10.10
CA SER A 188 -14.94 2.70 9.94
C SER A 188 -14.40 2.81 8.52
N GLY A 189 -13.65 3.88 8.24
CA GLY A 189 -12.79 3.94 7.06
C GLY A 189 -11.62 2.97 7.17
N GLY A 190 -11.09 2.57 6.02
CA GLY A 190 -9.97 1.65 5.88
C GLY A 190 -10.18 0.68 4.71
N SER A 191 -9.15 -0.05 4.30
CA SER A 191 -9.29 -1.24 3.46
C SER A 191 -10.04 -2.33 4.24
N CYS A 192 -10.44 -3.42 3.58
CA CYS A 192 -11.12 -4.53 4.27
C CYS A 192 -10.39 -4.94 5.56
N SER A 193 -11.13 -5.34 6.60
CA SER A 193 -10.52 -5.74 7.87
C SER A 193 -9.79 -7.09 7.80
N GLY A 194 -10.10 -7.93 6.80
CA GLY A 194 -9.47 -9.25 6.59
C GLY A 194 -8.31 -9.22 5.59
N MET A 195 -7.73 -10.39 5.30
CA MET A 195 -6.62 -10.58 4.36
C MET A 195 -7.13 -10.70 2.91
N PHE A 196 -7.88 -9.73 2.48
CA PHE A 196 -8.29 -9.58 1.09
C PHE A 196 -7.16 -8.93 0.25
N THR A 197 -7.41 -8.69 -1.03
CA THR A 197 -6.37 -8.21 -1.97
C THR A 197 -5.70 -6.92 -1.51
N ALA A 198 -6.47 -5.95 -1.00
CA ALA A 198 -5.94 -4.67 -0.52
C ALA A 198 -4.86 -4.86 0.56
N ASN A 199 -5.20 -5.60 1.63
CA ASN A 199 -4.26 -5.85 2.73
C ASN A 199 -3.12 -6.79 2.32
N SER A 200 -3.39 -7.78 1.47
CA SER A 200 -2.32 -8.61 0.88
C SER A 200 -1.31 -7.73 0.16
N MET A 201 -1.73 -6.85 -0.73
CA MET A 201 -0.81 -5.95 -1.44
C MET A 201 -0.11 -4.94 -0.52
N ASN A 202 -0.80 -4.41 0.50
CA ASN A 202 -0.19 -3.51 1.48
C ASN A 202 0.89 -4.20 2.32
N THR A 203 0.69 -5.46 2.70
CA THR A 203 1.72 -6.28 3.36
C THR A 203 2.86 -6.64 2.42
N LEU A 204 2.57 -6.91 1.15
CA LEU A 204 3.61 -7.14 0.14
C LEU A 204 4.51 -5.91 -0.07
N CYS A 205 3.97 -4.70 -0.05
CA CYS A 205 4.78 -3.47 -0.10
C CYS A 205 5.78 -3.38 1.07
N GLU A 206 5.36 -3.78 2.26
CA GLU A 206 6.24 -3.87 3.42
C GLU A 206 7.27 -5.01 3.28
N GLY A 207 6.85 -6.18 2.81
CA GLY A 207 7.70 -7.34 2.54
C GLY A 207 8.74 -7.10 1.43
N MET A 208 8.37 -6.34 0.38
CA MET A 208 9.31 -5.87 -0.66
C MET A 208 10.28 -4.80 -0.18
N GLY A 209 10.05 -4.19 0.99
CA GLY A 209 10.90 -3.14 1.52
C GLY A 209 10.60 -1.74 0.99
N ILE A 210 9.52 -1.50 0.27
CA ILE A 210 9.14 -0.18 -0.28
C ILE A 210 8.22 0.64 0.65
N ALA A 211 7.80 0.06 1.76
CA ALA A 211 7.00 0.70 2.80
C ALA A 211 7.64 0.55 4.18
N LEU A 212 7.29 1.43 5.11
CA LEU A 212 7.76 1.35 6.49
C LEU A 212 7.03 0.24 7.27
N LYS A 213 7.58 -0.15 8.41
CA LYS A 213 6.97 -1.09 9.36
C LYS A 213 5.57 -0.63 9.76
N GLY A 214 4.60 -1.53 9.74
CA GLY A 214 3.22 -1.26 10.09
C GLY A 214 2.35 -0.80 8.90
N ASN A 215 2.92 -0.65 7.71
CA ASN A 215 2.16 -0.24 6.53
C ASN A 215 0.94 -1.14 6.27
N GLY A 216 1.11 -2.45 6.39
CA GLY A 216 0.04 -3.42 6.10
C GLY A 216 -0.90 -3.69 7.27
N THR A 217 -0.54 -3.33 8.52
CA THR A 217 -1.25 -3.82 9.71
C THR A 217 -1.81 -2.73 10.62
N VAL A 218 -1.15 -1.58 10.77
CA VAL A 218 -1.65 -0.49 11.62
C VAL A 218 -3.02 -0.03 11.12
N PRO A 219 -4.07 -0.03 11.95
CA PRO A 219 -5.42 0.33 11.51
C PRO A 219 -5.53 1.77 10.99
N ALA A 220 -6.44 1.98 10.06
CA ALA A 220 -6.81 3.30 9.58
C ALA A 220 -7.43 4.15 10.70
N LEU A 221 -7.34 5.48 10.55
CA LEU A 221 -7.96 6.47 11.43
C LEU A 221 -7.50 6.35 12.90
N THR A 222 -6.24 5.96 13.10
CA THR A 222 -5.59 5.90 14.41
C THR A 222 -4.41 6.87 14.50
N PRO A 223 -4.05 7.33 15.70
CA PRO A 223 -2.86 8.17 15.91
C PRO A 223 -1.57 7.50 15.42
N GLU A 224 -1.46 6.17 15.57
CA GLU A 224 -0.32 5.39 15.12
C GLU A 224 -0.18 5.41 13.59
N ARG A 225 -1.30 5.39 12.87
CA ARG A 225 -1.32 5.53 11.42
C ARG A 225 -0.90 6.94 10.98
N GLU A 226 -1.36 7.97 11.64
CA GLU A 226 -0.92 9.34 11.36
C GLU A 226 0.57 9.53 11.62
N GLU A 227 1.10 8.93 12.69
CA GLU A 227 2.55 9.00 12.96
C GLU A 227 3.35 8.25 11.89
N LEU A 228 2.86 7.11 11.40
CA LEU A 228 3.47 6.40 10.28
C LEU A 228 3.54 7.29 9.02
N ILE A 229 2.50 8.08 8.75
CA ILE A 229 2.48 9.02 7.62
C ILE A 229 3.54 10.12 7.81
N ARG A 230 3.69 10.66 9.04
CA ARG A 230 4.76 11.61 9.33
C ARG A 230 6.14 11.00 9.14
N GLN A 231 6.35 9.75 9.59
CA GLN A 231 7.60 9.03 9.36
C GLN A 231 7.92 8.87 7.88
N VAL A 232 6.92 8.59 7.04
CA VAL A 232 7.09 8.54 5.58
C VAL A 232 7.49 9.91 5.03
N GLY A 233 6.87 11.00 5.50
CA GLY A 233 7.24 12.36 5.10
C GLY A 233 8.70 12.71 5.42
N ARG A 234 9.16 12.35 6.62
CA ARG A 234 10.58 12.49 7.00
C ARG A 234 11.48 11.63 6.12
N ARG A 235 11.09 10.36 5.91
CA ARG A 235 11.94 9.40 5.19
C ARG A 235 12.10 9.75 3.72
N ILE A 236 11.04 10.15 3.02
CA ILE A 236 11.15 10.51 1.60
C ILE A 236 12.10 11.68 1.40
N CYS A 237 12.09 12.69 2.28
CA CYS A 237 13.02 13.82 2.19
C CYS A 237 14.48 13.39 2.37
N GLN A 238 14.76 12.44 3.26
CA GLN A 238 16.11 11.91 3.48
C GLN A 238 16.69 11.19 2.26
N ILE A 239 15.83 10.52 1.49
CA ILE A 239 16.26 9.67 0.36
C ILE A 239 16.01 10.28 -1.02
N ALA A 240 15.37 11.44 -1.10
CA ALA A 240 14.85 12.01 -2.34
C ALA A 240 15.88 12.16 -3.47
N LEU A 241 17.14 12.37 -3.13
CA LEU A 241 18.24 12.57 -4.09
C LEU A 241 19.27 11.41 -4.07
N ASP A 242 19.03 10.38 -3.30
CA ASP A 242 19.94 9.23 -3.22
C ASP A 242 19.51 8.14 -4.19
N GLU A 243 20.29 7.95 -5.25
CA GLU A 243 20.04 6.95 -6.29
C GLU A 243 19.98 5.51 -5.78
N LYS A 244 20.59 5.22 -4.61
CA LYS A 244 20.50 3.92 -3.93
C LYS A 244 19.04 3.52 -3.71
N TYR A 245 18.17 4.50 -3.43
CA TYR A 245 16.75 4.27 -3.12
C TYR A 245 15.82 4.42 -4.32
N LYS A 246 16.33 4.49 -5.55
CA LYS A 246 15.47 4.30 -6.73
C LYS A 246 14.71 2.98 -6.58
N ILE A 247 13.40 3.00 -6.85
CA ILE A 247 12.52 1.88 -6.52
C ILE A 247 12.99 0.54 -7.15
N ARG A 248 13.57 0.55 -8.35
CA ARG A 248 14.10 -0.68 -8.98
C ARG A 248 15.34 -1.25 -8.29
N ASN A 249 16.05 -0.48 -7.47
CA ASN A 249 17.15 -1.00 -6.66
C ASN A 249 16.63 -1.77 -5.45
N ILE A 250 15.42 -1.45 -4.99
CA ILE A 250 14.74 -2.13 -3.88
C ILE A 250 13.88 -3.27 -4.41
N VAL A 251 13.03 -3.00 -5.41
CA VAL A 251 12.16 -4.00 -6.03
C VAL A 251 12.95 -4.77 -7.08
N ASN A 252 13.47 -5.90 -6.69
CA ASN A 252 14.28 -6.81 -7.48
C ASN A 252 13.86 -8.27 -7.20
N LYS A 253 14.54 -9.24 -7.81
CA LYS A 253 14.21 -10.67 -7.64
C LYS A 253 14.11 -11.10 -6.18
N LYS A 254 15.04 -10.62 -5.33
CA LYS A 254 15.09 -10.97 -3.90
C LYS A 254 13.91 -10.40 -3.12
N SER A 255 13.60 -9.14 -3.28
CA SER A 255 12.48 -8.48 -2.58
C SER A 255 11.13 -8.99 -3.07
N ILE A 256 10.98 -9.32 -4.36
CA ILE A 256 9.78 -9.98 -4.90
C ILE A 256 9.61 -11.37 -4.28
N GLN A 257 10.71 -12.13 -4.13
CA GLN A 257 10.67 -13.42 -3.44
C GLN A 257 10.26 -13.25 -1.97
N ASN A 258 10.79 -12.26 -1.26
CA ASN A 258 10.37 -11.95 0.12
C ASN A 258 8.87 -11.65 0.20
N ALA A 259 8.34 -10.86 -0.72
CA ALA A 259 6.91 -10.58 -0.79
C ALA A 259 6.08 -11.85 -0.99
N LEU A 260 6.49 -12.74 -1.90
CA LEU A 260 5.81 -14.01 -2.13
C LEU A 260 5.85 -14.95 -0.92
N VAL A 261 6.99 -15.00 -0.22
CA VAL A 261 7.12 -15.77 1.02
C VAL A 261 6.16 -15.26 2.08
N VAL A 262 6.05 -13.94 2.25
CA VAL A 262 5.09 -13.31 3.17
C VAL A 262 3.65 -13.62 2.76
N ASP A 263 3.33 -13.48 1.48
CA ASP A 263 2.00 -13.73 0.92
C ASP A 263 1.52 -15.15 1.21
N MET A 264 2.37 -16.13 0.93
CA MET A 264 2.06 -17.55 1.18
C MET A 264 1.95 -17.88 2.67
N ALA A 265 2.80 -17.27 3.51
CA ALA A 265 2.78 -17.51 4.96
C ALA A 265 1.54 -16.90 5.63
N MET A 266 1.02 -15.81 5.10
CA MET A 266 -0.18 -15.12 5.63
C MET A 266 -1.49 -15.54 4.95
N GLY A 267 -1.44 -16.37 3.92
CA GLY A 267 -2.63 -16.77 3.16
C GLY A 267 -3.23 -15.61 2.39
N GLY A 268 -2.40 -14.88 1.66
CA GLY A 268 -2.81 -13.74 0.86
C GLY A 268 -3.79 -14.09 -0.25
N SER A 269 -4.41 -13.08 -0.81
CA SER A 269 -5.41 -13.20 -1.87
C SER A 269 -4.81 -13.79 -3.15
N SER A 270 -5.56 -14.63 -3.86
CA SER A 270 -5.16 -15.16 -5.19
C SER A 270 -4.91 -14.05 -6.23
N ASN A 271 -5.47 -12.86 -6.05
CA ASN A 271 -5.19 -11.70 -6.90
C ASN A 271 -3.72 -11.26 -6.82
N THR A 272 -3.00 -11.55 -5.73
CA THR A 272 -1.57 -11.22 -5.60
C THR A 272 -0.73 -11.89 -6.68
N VAL A 273 -1.09 -13.09 -7.12
CA VAL A 273 -0.43 -13.79 -8.23
C VAL A 273 -0.46 -12.94 -9.50
N LEU A 274 -1.64 -12.42 -9.84
CA LEU A 274 -1.81 -11.54 -11.01
C LEU A 274 -0.99 -10.25 -10.88
N HIS A 275 -1.00 -9.65 -9.69
CA HIS A 275 -0.36 -8.37 -9.45
C HIS A 275 1.15 -8.47 -9.35
N ILE A 276 1.68 -9.49 -8.68
CA ILE A 276 3.13 -9.65 -8.53
C ILE A 276 3.81 -9.99 -9.86
N LEU A 277 3.13 -10.71 -10.77
CA LEU A 277 3.62 -10.95 -12.12
C LEU A 277 3.74 -9.64 -12.93
N ALA A 278 2.75 -8.75 -12.81
CA ALA A 278 2.79 -7.45 -13.46
C ALA A 278 3.90 -6.56 -12.86
N ILE A 279 4.01 -6.51 -11.53
CA ILE A 279 5.07 -5.79 -10.82
C ILE A 279 6.46 -6.31 -11.21
N ALA A 280 6.64 -7.63 -11.25
CA ALA A 280 7.90 -8.24 -11.65
C ALA A 280 8.31 -7.84 -13.09
N ARG A 281 7.33 -7.82 -14.01
CA ARG A 281 7.55 -7.35 -15.39
C ARG A 281 8.01 -5.90 -15.43
N GLU A 282 7.35 -4.99 -14.70
CA GLU A 282 7.74 -3.57 -14.63
C GLU A 282 9.11 -3.37 -13.96
N ALA A 283 9.46 -4.23 -13.01
CA ALA A 283 10.78 -4.25 -12.38
C ALA A 283 11.89 -4.88 -13.26
N GLY A 284 11.55 -5.47 -14.41
CA GLY A 284 12.48 -6.20 -15.25
C GLY A 284 12.91 -7.55 -14.66
N VAL A 285 12.10 -8.12 -13.78
CA VAL A 285 12.37 -9.43 -13.13
C VAL A 285 11.59 -10.53 -13.85
N ASN A 286 12.30 -11.54 -14.32
CA ASN A 286 11.67 -12.71 -14.92
C ASN A 286 11.10 -13.63 -13.83
N LEU A 287 9.80 -13.50 -13.56
CA LEU A 287 9.04 -14.33 -12.63
C LEU A 287 8.07 -15.22 -13.41
N GLN A 288 8.15 -16.53 -13.16
CA GLN A 288 7.26 -17.53 -13.77
C GLN A 288 6.27 -18.09 -12.75
N ILE A 289 5.06 -18.41 -13.16
CA ILE A 289 4.01 -19.01 -12.28
C ILE A 289 4.51 -20.27 -11.58
N ALA A 290 5.31 -21.10 -12.26
CA ALA A 290 5.89 -22.31 -11.68
C ALA A 290 6.72 -22.00 -10.41
N GLY A 291 7.47 -20.88 -10.40
CA GLY A 291 8.25 -20.47 -9.24
C GLY A 291 7.41 -20.12 -8.01
N LEU A 292 6.18 -19.61 -8.21
CA LEU A 292 5.25 -19.35 -7.10
C LEU A 292 4.85 -20.66 -6.40
N ASN A 293 4.57 -21.71 -7.20
CA ASN A 293 4.22 -23.03 -6.64
C ASN A 293 5.37 -23.64 -5.84
N GLU A 294 6.62 -23.41 -6.27
CA GLU A 294 7.79 -23.89 -5.54
C GLU A 294 7.93 -23.22 -4.17
N ILE A 295 7.70 -21.91 -4.09
CA ILE A 295 7.71 -21.17 -2.83
C ILE A 295 6.57 -21.67 -1.94
N SER A 296 5.35 -21.76 -2.47
CA SER A 296 4.16 -22.20 -1.73
C SER A 296 4.34 -23.57 -1.08
N ARG A 297 5.01 -24.51 -1.74
CA ARG A 297 5.28 -25.85 -1.18
C ARG A 297 6.28 -25.87 -0.03
N LYS A 298 7.11 -24.85 0.09
CA LYS A 298 8.20 -24.77 1.07
C LYS A 298 7.88 -23.92 2.29
N ILE A 299 6.89 -23.02 2.17
CA ILE A 299 6.53 -22.09 3.25
C ILE A 299 5.32 -22.62 4.02
N ALA A 300 5.45 -22.62 5.34
CA ALA A 300 4.33 -22.93 6.23
C ALA A 300 3.33 -21.75 6.26
N HIS A 301 2.04 -22.06 6.21
CA HIS A 301 0.97 -21.10 6.47
C HIS A 301 0.95 -20.79 7.98
N ILE A 302 1.37 -19.59 8.37
CA ILE A 302 1.56 -19.19 9.77
C ILE A 302 0.33 -18.49 10.33
N ALA A 303 -0.29 -17.61 9.54
CA ALA A 303 -1.40 -16.77 9.98
C ALA A 303 -2.67 -17.08 9.19
N LYS A 304 -3.74 -17.49 9.88
CA LYS A 304 -5.08 -17.59 9.31
C LYS A 304 -5.89 -16.35 9.69
N ILE A 305 -6.31 -15.59 8.70
CA ILE A 305 -6.99 -14.30 8.85
C ILE A 305 -8.30 -14.37 8.04
N SER A 306 -9.34 -13.63 8.42
CA SER A 306 -10.58 -13.55 7.64
C SER A 306 -10.24 -13.28 6.14
N PRO A 307 -10.89 -13.97 5.20
CA PRO A 307 -12.03 -14.88 5.33
C PRO A 307 -11.67 -16.34 5.70
N SER A 308 -10.37 -16.70 5.76
CA SER A 308 -9.96 -18.09 6.08
C SER A 308 -10.24 -18.48 7.53
N LEU A 309 -10.31 -17.52 8.45
CA LEU A 309 -10.71 -17.69 9.85
C LEU A 309 -11.54 -16.47 10.29
N PRO A 310 -12.85 -16.61 10.53
CA PRO A 310 -13.75 -15.47 10.67
C PRO A 310 -13.47 -14.55 11.87
N ASN A 311 -12.75 -15.02 12.89
CA ASN A 311 -12.55 -14.29 14.14
C ASN A 311 -11.22 -13.53 14.20
N VAL A 312 -10.33 -13.68 13.20
CA VAL A 312 -9.01 -13.04 13.17
C VAL A 312 -8.95 -12.04 12.01
N HIS A 313 -8.56 -10.81 12.32
CA HIS A 313 -8.50 -9.70 11.36
C HIS A 313 -7.13 -9.01 11.39
N MET A 314 -6.89 -8.07 10.50
CA MET A 314 -5.60 -7.37 10.38
C MET A 314 -5.20 -6.64 11.68
N GLU A 315 -6.16 -6.09 12.44
CA GLU A 315 -5.88 -5.46 13.72
C GLU A 315 -5.36 -6.45 14.77
N ASP A 316 -5.71 -7.74 14.67
CA ASP A 316 -5.19 -8.78 15.57
C ASP A 316 -3.74 -9.10 15.22
N ILE A 317 -3.39 -9.08 13.93
CA ILE A 317 -1.99 -9.20 13.47
C ILE A 317 -1.16 -8.00 13.95
N ASP A 318 -1.71 -6.79 13.88
CA ASP A 318 -1.03 -5.60 14.41
C ASP A 318 -0.71 -5.72 15.90
N ARG A 319 -1.70 -6.11 16.70
CA ARG A 319 -1.53 -6.36 18.16
C ARG A 319 -0.51 -7.46 18.44
N ALA A 320 -0.45 -8.48 17.60
CA ALA A 320 0.52 -9.58 17.74
C ALA A 320 1.97 -9.17 17.37
N GLY A 321 2.20 -7.91 16.93
CA GLY A 321 3.54 -7.40 16.60
C GLY A 321 3.70 -7.01 15.13
N GLY A 322 2.61 -7.08 14.36
CA GLY A 322 2.55 -6.68 12.96
C GLY A 322 3.32 -7.60 12.00
N LEU A 323 3.43 -7.18 10.75
CA LEU A 323 4.09 -7.96 9.71
C LEU A 323 5.56 -8.25 10.03
N SER A 324 6.27 -7.33 10.67
CA SER A 324 7.68 -7.54 11.04
C SER A 324 7.86 -8.71 12.00
N ALA A 325 6.91 -8.94 12.93
CA ALA A 325 6.93 -10.12 13.80
C ALA A 325 6.65 -11.41 13.03
N VAL A 326 5.73 -11.38 12.07
CA VAL A 326 5.45 -12.51 11.17
C VAL A 326 6.68 -12.85 10.34
N ILE A 327 7.35 -11.86 9.71
CA ILE A 327 8.56 -12.10 8.91
C ILE A 327 9.68 -12.67 9.79
N ASN A 328 9.86 -12.17 11.02
CA ASN A 328 10.85 -12.70 11.93
C ASN A 328 10.55 -14.16 12.32
N GLU A 329 9.29 -14.52 12.53
CA GLU A 329 8.90 -15.90 12.79
C GLU A 329 9.11 -16.80 11.56
N ILE A 330 8.81 -16.31 10.36
CA ILE A 330 9.15 -17.01 9.11
C ILE A 330 10.66 -17.25 9.06
N SER A 331 11.48 -16.23 9.33
CA SER A 331 12.95 -16.35 9.23
C SER A 331 13.56 -17.40 10.15
N ARG A 332 12.94 -17.68 11.30
CA ARG A 332 13.36 -18.74 12.23
C ARG A 332 13.09 -20.15 11.70
N ARG A 333 12.15 -20.29 10.78
CA ARG A 333 11.70 -21.56 10.20
C ARG A 333 12.10 -21.69 8.74
N ASP A 334 12.74 -20.65 8.21
CA ASP A 334 13.06 -20.52 6.80
C ASP A 334 14.22 -21.43 6.39
N ASN A 335 14.03 -22.07 5.26
CA ASN A 335 15.04 -22.88 4.59
C ASN A 335 15.85 -22.05 3.58
N GLY A 336 16.12 -20.77 3.86
CA GLY A 336 16.89 -19.87 3.01
C GLY A 336 16.08 -19.23 1.87
N LEU A 337 14.74 -19.12 2.01
CA LEU A 337 13.87 -18.48 1.02
C LEU A 337 13.78 -16.96 1.21
N LEU A 338 13.92 -16.45 2.45
CA LEU A 338 13.95 -15.02 2.72
C LEU A 338 15.32 -14.43 2.42
N GLY A 339 15.35 -13.42 1.56
CA GLY A 339 16.52 -12.59 1.33
C GLY A 339 16.62 -11.50 2.41
N LEU A 340 17.09 -11.86 3.61
CA LEU A 340 17.16 -10.95 4.76
C LEU A 340 18.11 -9.77 4.55
N ASP A 341 19.07 -9.88 3.63
CA ASP A 341 19.97 -8.81 3.23
C ASP A 341 19.38 -7.87 2.17
N ALA A 342 18.09 -8.02 1.80
CA ALA A 342 17.42 -7.13 0.86
C ALA A 342 17.35 -5.72 1.43
N LEU A 343 17.72 -4.71 0.60
CA LEU A 343 17.62 -3.30 0.93
C LEU A 343 16.15 -2.90 1.12
N THR A 344 15.88 -2.05 2.12
CA THR A 344 14.58 -1.43 2.31
C THR A 344 14.66 0.10 2.24
N VAL A 345 13.52 0.75 2.09
CA VAL A 345 13.44 2.23 2.10
C VAL A 345 13.90 2.84 3.41
N THR A 346 13.99 2.08 4.52
CA THR A 346 14.50 2.58 5.80
C THR A 346 16.02 2.76 5.81
N GLY A 347 16.72 2.14 4.87
CA GLY A 347 18.19 2.09 4.82
C GLY A 347 18.77 0.84 5.47
N GLU A 348 17.98 0.16 6.27
CA GLU A 348 18.30 -1.13 6.86
C GLU A 348 17.99 -2.26 5.88
N SER A 349 18.65 -3.40 6.03
CA SER A 349 18.21 -4.64 5.40
C SER A 349 16.88 -5.13 5.99
N LEU A 350 16.20 -6.02 5.29
CA LEU A 350 14.97 -6.62 5.81
C LEU A 350 15.23 -7.34 7.14
N GLY A 351 16.35 -8.05 7.27
CA GLY A 351 16.71 -8.77 8.49
C GLY A 351 16.95 -7.86 9.69
N GLU A 352 17.69 -6.75 9.50
CA GLU A 352 17.89 -5.74 10.55
C GLU A 352 16.56 -5.14 11.00
N ARG A 353 15.68 -4.80 10.05
CA ARG A 353 14.37 -4.20 10.33
C ARG A 353 13.45 -5.11 11.15
N VAL A 354 13.47 -6.42 10.93
CA VAL A 354 12.57 -7.37 11.59
C VAL A 354 13.17 -8.05 12.80
N GLY A 355 14.51 -8.09 12.93
CA GLY A 355 15.22 -8.89 13.94
C GLY A 355 14.85 -8.59 15.39
N ALA A 356 14.47 -7.35 15.71
CA ALA A 356 14.00 -6.95 17.04
C ALA A 356 12.49 -7.20 17.26
N SER A 357 11.76 -7.69 16.26
CA SER A 357 10.31 -7.88 16.33
C SER A 357 9.99 -9.32 16.77
N SER A 358 9.01 -9.47 17.67
CA SER A 358 8.54 -10.79 18.13
C SER A 358 7.02 -10.82 18.15
N ILE A 359 6.46 -12.02 18.02
CA ILE A 359 5.04 -12.25 18.27
C ILE A 359 4.78 -12.03 19.75
N LYS A 360 3.76 -11.26 20.07
CA LYS A 360 3.31 -10.90 21.43
C LYS A 360 2.20 -11.81 21.89
#